data_7cb853de9f9679761e304105a6d21f74
#
_entry.id   7cb853de9f9679761e304105a6d21f74
#
_cell.length_a   1.000
_cell.length_b   1.000
_cell.length_c   1.000
_cell.angle_alpha   90.00
_cell.angle_beta   90.00
_cell.angle_gamma   90.00
#
_symmetry.space_group_name_H-M   'P 1'
#
loop_
_entity.id
_entity.type
_entity.pdbx_description
1 polymer ?
#
loop_
_entity_poly.entity_id
_entity_poly.type
_entity_poly.pdbx_seq_one_letter_code
_entity_poly.pdbx_strand_id
1 'polypeptide(L)'
;MGTGEFRRRYERKSYHSDVIFSLKGYAFAGTLKDISMGGAFVLTLSVNQVQKGDVITINIPFTSGTKNVKRRARVLWTSGEGFAVEFF
;
A
#
# COMPACT_ATOMS: atom_id res chain seq x y z
N MET A 1 -2.80 31.68 -3.21
CA MET A 1 -2.60 31.30 -3.14
C MET A 1 -2.38 30.83 -3.26
N GLY A 2 -2.51 30.73 -3.23
CA GLY A 2 -2.39 30.01 -3.12
C GLY A 2 -1.60 29.74 -3.33
N THR A 3 -1.22 29.82 -3.33
CA THR A 3 -0.41 29.50 -3.48
C THR A 3 0.07 28.72 -2.93
N GLY A 4 0.03 28.63 -2.27
CA GLY A 4 0.63 27.86 -1.69
C GLY A 4 0.28 26.60 -1.91
N GLU A 5 -0.43 26.29 -2.08
CA GLU A 5 -0.75 25.18 -2.21
C GLU A 5 -0.28 24.57 -3.19
N PHE A 6 0.08 24.81 -3.94
CA PHE A 6 0.39 24.09 -4.90
C PHE A 6 1.62 23.64 -4.78
N ARG A 7 2.36 23.93 -4.06
CA ARG A 7 3.45 23.50 -4.05
C ARG A 7 3.47 22.28 -3.49
N ARG A 8 2.76 21.81 -2.88
CA ARG A 8 2.86 20.68 -2.40
C ARG A 8 2.26 19.81 -3.06
N ARG A 9 1.84 19.95 -4.05
CA ARG A 9 1.13 19.18 -4.65
C ARG A 9 1.81 18.08 -5.08
N TYR A 10 2.87 18.00 -5.43
CA TYR A 10 3.28 16.83 -5.95
C TYR A 10 3.87 16.11 -4.95
N GLU A 11 3.93 16.53 -3.92
CA GLU A 11 4.55 15.84 -3.11
C GLU A 11 3.85 14.89 -2.48
N ARG A 12 3.20 14.68 -1.96
CA ARG A 12 2.63 13.75 -1.37
C ARG A 12 1.33 13.81 -1.35
N LYS A 13 0.72 13.63 -2.12
CA LYS A 13 -0.52 13.64 -2.11
C LYS A 13 -0.94 12.62 -1.34
N SER A 14 -1.48 12.47 -0.42
CA SER A 14 -2.01 11.48 0.29
C SER A 14 -2.76 10.54 -0.49
N TYR A 15 -2.17 9.62 -1.07
CA TYR A 15 -2.83 8.68 -1.93
C TYR A 15 -3.37 7.53 -1.11
N HIS A 16 -4.63 7.24 -1.26
CA HIS A 16 -5.27 6.12 -0.59
C HIS A 16 -5.99 5.27 -1.61
N SER A 17 -5.81 4.00 -1.58
CA SER A 17 -6.50 3.09 -2.48
C SER A 17 -6.78 1.81 -1.74
N ASP A 18 -8.02 1.34 -1.82
CA ASP A 18 -8.36 0.05 -1.24
C ASP A 18 -7.71 -1.04 -2.06
N VAL A 19 -7.09 -1.98 -1.40
CA VAL A 19 -6.39 -3.06 -2.08
C VAL A 19 -6.72 -4.36 -1.40
N ILE A 20 -6.41 -5.44 -2.10
CA ILE A 20 -6.45 -6.76 -1.52
C ILE A 20 -5.02 -7.26 -1.54
N PHE A 21 -4.53 -7.76 -0.44
CA PHE A 21 -3.21 -8.37 -0.47
C PHE A 21 -3.34 -9.84 -0.07
N SER A 22 -2.50 -10.67 -0.64
CA SER A 22 -2.53 -12.08 -0.34
C SER A 22 -1.26 -12.51 0.36
N LEU A 23 -1.41 -13.39 1.32
CA LEU A 23 -0.32 -13.89 2.10
C LEU A 23 -0.62 -15.34 2.45
N LYS A 24 0.28 -16.24 2.06
CA LYS A 24 0.14 -17.66 2.40
C LYS A 24 -1.19 -18.25 1.99
N GLY A 25 -1.66 -17.84 0.84
CA GLY A 25 -2.90 -18.39 0.32
C GLY A 25 -4.17 -17.74 0.82
N TYR A 26 -4.07 -16.74 1.68
CA TYR A 26 -5.24 -16.03 2.15
C TYR A 26 -5.24 -14.60 1.63
N ALA A 27 -6.40 -14.06 1.42
CA ALA A 27 -6.56 -12.69 0.94
C ALA A 27 -7.10 -11.81 2.05
N PHE A 28 -6.57 -10.61 2.14
CA PHE A 28 -6.96 -9.66 3.18
C PHE A 28 -7.20 -8.31 2.57
N ALA A 29 -8.08 -7.55 3.15
CA ALA A 29 -8.37 -6.20 2.69
C ALA A 29 -7.46 -5.21 3.39
N GLY A 30 -7.06 -4.18 2.70
CA GLY A 30 -6.28 -3.11 3.29
C GLY A 30 -6.42 -1.85 2.49
N THR A 31 -5.76 -0.80 2.95
CA THR A 31 -5.72 0.48 2.25
C THR A 31 -4.26 0.85 2.02
N LEU A 32 -3.93 1.03 0.76
CA LEU A 32 -2.59 1.40 0.40
C LEU A 32 -2.43 2.89 0.58
N LYS A 33 -1.36 3.34 1.23
CA LYS A 33 -1.18 4.70 1.49
C LYS A 33 0.26 5.06 1.30
N ASP A 34 0.55 6.28 0.96
CA ASP A 34 1.90 6.79 0.80
C ASP A 34 2.74 5.93 -0.16
N ILE A 35 2.17 5.61 -1.30
CA ILE A 35 2.87 4.78 -2.25
C ILE A 35 3.99 5.56 -2.90
N SER A 36 5.11 4.91 -3.14
CA SER A 36 6.21 5.49 -3.86
C SER A 36 6.75 4.43 -4.82
N MET A 37 7.81 4.71 -5.52
CA MET A 37 8.33 3.74 -6.43
C MET A 37 8.83 2.53 -5.72
N GLY A 38 9.41 2.65 -4.58
CA GLY A 38 10.02 1.54 -3.88
C GLY A 38 9.19 0.89 -2.83
N GLY A 39 8.09 1.48 -2.42
CA GLY A 39 7.34 0.90 -1.34
C GLY A 39 6.08 1.64 -1.01
N ALA A 40 5.42 1.22 0.05
CA ALA A 40 4.17 1.83 0.48
C ALA A 40 3.85 1.38 1.90
N PHE A 41 2.82 1.97 2.45
CA PHE A 41 2.31 1.55 3.75
C PHE A 41 0.91 0.99 3.53
N VAL A 42 0.58 -0.11 4.16
CA VAL A 42 -0.73 -0.73 4.04
C VAL A 42 -1.41 -0.69 5.40
N LEU A 43 -2.54 0.00 5.47
CA LEU A 43 -3.37 0.02 6.66
C LEU A 43 -4.30 -1.17 6.60
N THR A 44 -4.42 -1.92 7.67
CA THR A 44 -5.30 -3.08 7.65
C THR A 44 -5.67 -3.47 9.07
N LEU A 45 -6.83 -4.04 9.24
CA LEU A 45 -7.23 -4.58 10.51
C LEU A 45 -6.62 -5.96 10.75
N SER A 46 -6.03 -6.54 9.73
CA SER A 46 -5.46 -7.87 9.82
C SER A 46 -3.96 -7.84 10.04
N VAL A 47 -3.45 -6.78 10.65
CA VAL A 47 -2.02 -6.59 10.74
C VAL A 47 -1.35 -7.72 11.54
N ASN A 48 -2.05 -8.31 12.49
CA ASN A 48 -1.45 -9.36 13.26
C ASN A 48 -1.30 -10.68 12.50
N GLN A 49 -1.80 -10.73 11.26
CA GLN A 49 -1.57 -11.89 10.39
C GLN A 49 -0.28 -11.73 9.61
N VAL A 50 0.37 -10.58 9.70
CA VAL A 50 1.50 -10.23 8.86
C VAL A 50 2.73 -10.06 9.74
N GLN A 51 3.86 -10.54 9.29
CA GLN A 51 5.10 -10.42 10.03
C GLN A 51 6.19 -9.84 9.17
N LYS A 52 7.15 -9.21 9.82
CA LYS A 52 8.29 -8.69 9.12
C LYS A 52 8.95 -9.79 8.34
N GLY A 53 9.29 -9.53 7.11
CA GLY A 53 9.92 -10.51 6.23
C GLY A 53 8.96 -11.28 5.36
N ASP A 54 7.68 -11.20 5.63
CA ASP A 54 6.71 -11.89 4.79
C ASP A 54 6.71 -11.31 3.39
N VAL A 55 6.48 -12.15 2.40
CA VAL A 55 6.32 -11.71 1.01
C VAL A 55 4.85 -11.78 0.68
N ILE A 56 4.30 -10.70 0.23
CA ILE A 56 2.87 -10.63 -0.09
C ILE A 56 2.70 -10.18 -1.53
N THR A 57 1.51 -10.38 -2.06
CA THR A 57 1.16 -9.86 -3.37
C THR A 57 0.03 -8.85 -3.16
N ILE A 58 0.21 -7.63 -3.61
CA ILE A 58 -0.78 -6.59 -3.48
C ILE A 58 -1.43 -6.37 -4.82
N ASN A 59 -2.76 -6.40 -4.82
CA ASN A 59 -3.54 -6.19 -6.01
C ASN A 59 -4.05 -4.76 -5.97
N ILE A 60 -3.51 -3.91 -6.83
CA ILE A 60 -3.78 -2.49 -6.82
C ILE A 60 -4.70 -2.16 -7.99
N PRO A 61 -5.91 -1.70 -7.74
CA PRO A 61 -6.80 -1.38 -8.82
C PRO A 61 -6.43 -0.05 -9.47
N PHE A 62 -6.62 0.05 -10.79
CA PHE A 62 -6.41 1.28 -11.48
C PHE A 62 -7.70 2.02 -11.54
N THR A 63 -7.66 3.31 -11.34
CA THR A 63 -8.88 4.09 -11.36
C THR A 63 -9.38 4.31 -12.75
N SER A 64 -8.55 4.26 -13.76
CA SER A 64 -8.99 4.59 -15.08
C SER A 64 -9.33 3.40 -15.92
N GLY A 65 -9.35 2.25 -15.41
CA GLY A 65 -9.65 1.11 -16.22
C GLY A 65 -10.11 -0.05 -15.43
N THR A 66 -10.19 -1.18 -16.06
CA THR A 66 -10.65 -2.35 -15.40
C THR A 66 -9.50 -3.23 -14.99
N LYS A 67 -8.28 -2.82 -15.23
CA LYS A 67 -7.19 -3.64 -14.90
C LYS A 67 -6.68 -3.43 -13.51
N ASN A 68 -6.13 -4.46 -12.93
CA ASN A 68 -5.47 -4.38 -11.66
C ASN A 68 -4.00 -4.66 -11.87
N VAL A 69 -3.15 -4.10 -11.03
CA VAL A 69 -1.74 -4.39 -11.10
C VAL A 69 -1.39 -5.17 -9.87
N LYS A 70 -0.70 -6.27 -10.05
CA LYS A 70 -0.25 -7.06 -8.93
C LYS A 70 1.20 -6.78 -8.71
N ARG A 71 1.57 -6.46 -7.50
CA ARG A 71 2.96 -6.17 -7.15
C ARG A 71 3.35 -7.07 -5.99
N ARG A 72 4.52 -7.62 -6.07
CA ARG A 72 5.03 -8.40 -4.96
C ARG A 72 5.83 -7.49 -4.06
N ALA A 73 5.73 -7.71 -2.78
CA ALA A 73 6.36 -6.82 -1.81
C ALA A 73 6.79 -7.60 -0.59
N ARG A 74 7.81 -7.09 0.08
CA ARG A 74 8.28 -7.70 1.31
C ARG A 74 7.96 -6.78 2.46
N VAL A 75 7.47 -7.34 3.55
CA VAL A 75 7.10 -6.57 4.73
C VAL A 75 8.36 -6.17 5.46
N LEU A 76 8.55 -4.88 5.65
CA LEU A 76 9.73 -4.34 6.32
C LEU A 76 9.52 -4.24 7.83
N TRP A 77 8.35 -3.80 8.23
CA TRP A 77 8.01 -3.70 9.65
C TRP A 77 6.50 -3.56 9.79
N THR A 78 6.01 -3.82 10.98
CA THR A 78 4.58 -3.73 11.26
C THR A 78 4.34 -2.79 12.42
N SER A 79 3.15 -2.25 12.49
CA SER A 79 2.72 -1.41 13.60
C SER A 79 1.31 -1.83 13.98
N GLY A 80 0.69 -1.17 14.89
CA GLY A 80 -0.67 -1.51 15.29
C GLY A 80 -1.71 -1.20 14.24
N GLU A 81 -1.36 -0.40 13.22
CA GLU A 81 -2.31 0.00 12.21
C GLU A 81 -2.08 -0.65 10.87
N GLY A 82 -0.92 -1.16 10.64
CA GLY A 82 -0.61 -1.71 9.34
C GLY A 82 0.84 -2.08 9.21
N PHE A 83 1.35 -2.08 7.99
CA PHE A 83 2.72 -2.50 7.77
C PHE A 83 3.32 -1.78 6.57
N ALA A 84 4.62 -1.65 6.60
CA ALA A 84 5.35 -1.01 5.51
C ALA A 84 5.96 -2.09 4.64
N VAL A 85 5.99 -1.87 3.35
CA VAL A 85 6.53 -2.84 2.41
C VAL A 85 7.47 -2.19 1.43
N GLU A 86 8.36 -3.01 0.88
CA GLU A 86 9.15 -2.59 -0.26
C GLU A 86 8.73 -3.48 -1.41
N PHE A 87 8.57 -2.90 -2.58
CA PHE A 87 8.21 -3.64 -3.78
C PHE A 87 9.44 -4.27 -4.39
N PHE A 88 9.27 -5.37 -5.06
CA PHE A 88 10.37 -5.99 -5.79
C PHE A 88 9.89 -6.78 -7.00
#